data_60092161f1fb278f303ab82cdc843054
#
_entry.id   60092161f1fb278f303ab82cdc843054
#
_cell.length_a   1.000
_cell.length_b   1.000
_cell.length_c   1.000
_cell.angle_alpha   90.00
_cell.angle_beta   90.00
_cell.angle_gamma   90.00
#
_symmetry.space_group_name_H-M   'P 1'
#
loop_
_entity.id
_entity.type
_entity.pdbx_description
1 polymer ?
#
loop_
_entity_poly.entity_id
_entity_poly.type
_entity_poly.pdbx_seq_one_letter_code
_entity_poly.pdbx_strand_id
1 'polypeptide(L)'
;MVLCGRCEADLAAAPRVMEPGPPGVALAVAASPFDGVARAVVHGLKYARRLALADVAANAMLRALPDHEPPAVVVPVPAGRWRWRWRGFDPAEEIAIAIAAATGMPMSSCLRRAGGRRQVGRPRSERLSGPPAVRAPAETPREALLVDDVWTTGATLSACARALRKGGCRRVVALTLARTV
;
A
#
# COMPACT_ATOMS: atom_id res chain seq x y z
N MET A 1 -21.57 7.19 -10.23
CA MET A 1 -21.50 5.77 -9.79
C MET A 1 -20.22 5.17 -10.34
N VAL A 2 -19.31 4.72 -9.48
CA VAL A 2 -17.98 4.22 -9.87
C VAL A 2 -17.99 2.71 -10.08
N LEU A 3 -18.69 1.99 -9.22
CA LEU A 3 -19.06 0.58 -9.36
C LEU A 3 -20.59 0.43 -9.48
N CYS A 4 -21.05 -0.69 -10.03
CA CYS A 4 -22.47 -1.04 -9.93
C CYS A 4 -22.76 -1.63 -8.53
N GLY A 5 -24.02 -1.58 -8.09
CA GLY A 5 -24.42 -2.03 -6.76
C GLY A 5 -24.02 -3.49 -6.45
N ARG A 6 -24.05 -4.38 -7.44
CA ARG A 6 -23.58 -5.76 -7.28
C ARG A 6 -22.07 -5.82 -6.97
N CYS A 7 -21.24 -5.11 -7.72
CA CYS A 7 -19.79 -5.06 -7.46
C CYS A 7 -19.46 -4.42 -6.11
N GLU A 8 -20.24 -3.44 -5.66
CA GLU A 8 -20.08 -2.86 -4.32
C GLU A 8 -20.43 -3.88 -3.23
N ALA A 9 -21.53 -4.63 -3.40
CA ALA A 9 -21.93 -5.68 -2.49
C ALA A 9 -20.90 -6.83 -2.44
N ASP A 10 -20.42 -7.28 -3.60
CA ASP A 10 -19.40 -8.34 -3.71
C ASP A 10 -18.10 -7.94 -3.00
N LEU A 11 -17.64 -6.68 -3.20
CA LEU A 11 -16.44 -6.18 -2.53
C LEU A 11 -16.65 -6.01 -1.02
N ALA A 12 -17.84 -5.61 -0.58
CA ALA A 12 -18.17 -5.47 0.82
C ALA A 12 -18.29 -6.82 1.55
N ALA A 13 -18.75 -7.86 0.84
CA ALA A 13 -18.89 -9.23 1.37
C ALA A 13 -17.58 -10.06 1.27
N ALA A 14 -16.56 -9.54 0.60
CA ALA A 14 -15.29 -10.25 0.44
C ALA A 14 -14.65 -10.54 1.81
N PRO A 15 -14.10 -11.75 2.01
CA PRO A 15 -13.44 -12.09 3.26
C PRO A 15 -12.15 -11.27 3.40
N ARG A 16 -12.03 -10.54 4.51
CA ARG A 16 -10.76 -9.89 4.83
C ARG A 16 -9.69 -10.91 5.16
N VAL A 17 -8.46 -10.62 4.79
CA VAL A 17 -7.27 -11.40 5.17
C VAL A 17 -6.52 -10.61 6.23
N MET A 18 -6.29 -11.21 7.39
CA MET A 18 -5.56 -10.61 8.49
C MET A 18 -4.54 -11.61 9.02
N GLU A 19 -3.27 -11.28 8.88
CA GLU A 19 -2.15 -12.15 9.22
C GLU A 19 -1.05 -11.38 9.96
N PRO A 20 -0.18 -12.05 10.72
CA PRO A 20 1.08 -11.44 11.14
C PRO A 20 1.79 -10.86 9.93
N GLY A 21 2.22 -9.60 10.04
CA GLY A 21 2.84 -8.92 8.90
C GLY A 21 4.19 -9.51 8.52
N PRO A 22 4.69 -9.22 7.31
CA PRO A 22 6.05 -9.56 6.93
C PRO A 22 7.06 -8.80 7.80
N PRO A 23 8.36 -9.17 7.81
CA PRO A 23 9.35 -8.62 8.74
C PRO A 23 9.32 -7.10 8.88
N GLY A 24 9.10 -6.62 10.11
CA GLY A 24 9.00 -5.20 10.47
C GLY A 24 7.56 -4.64 10.50
N VAL A 25 6.58 -5.37 9.98
CA VAL A 25 5.14 -5.04 10.03
C VAL A 25 4.51 -5.85 11.17
N ALA A 26 3.81 -5.17 12.08
CA ALA A 26 3.19 -5.81 13.25
C ALA A 26 1.93 -6.61 12.85
N LEU A 27 1.13 -6.05 11.94
CA LEU A 27 -0.10 -6.64 11.41
C LEU A 27 -0.24 -6.27 9.95
N ALA A 28 -0.65 -7.20 9.11
CA ALA A 28 -1.02 -6.94 7.73
C ALA A 28 -2.48 -7.32 7.49
N VAL A 29 -3.23 -6.37 6.93
CA VAL A 29 -4.64 -6.51 6.62
C VAL A 29 -4.86 -6.26 5.14
N ALA A 30 -5.60 -7.15 4.49
CA ALA A 30 -6.12 -6.93 3.15
C ALA A 30 -7.64 -7.02 3.17
N ALA A 31 -8.28 -6.12 2.45
CA ALA A 31 -9.75 -6.06 2.39
C ALA A 31 -10.36 -7.28 1.67
N SER A 32 -9.60 -7.91 0.77
CA SER A 32 -10.08 -9.01 -0.06
C SER A 32 -8.91 -9.89 -0.56
N PRO A 33 -9.16 -11.13 -0.97
CA PRO A 33 -8.29 -11.85 -1.90
C PRO A 33 -8.13 -11.07 -3.22
N PHE A 34 -7.02 -11.31 -3.94
CA PHE A 34 -6.76 -10.66 -5.23
C PHE A 34 -7.51 -11.35 -6.38
N ASP A 35 -8.83 -11.28 -6.35
CA ASP A 35 -9.72 -11.85 -7.35
C ASP A 35 -10.91 -10.92 -7.66
N GLY A 36 -11.84 -11.37 -8.47
CA GLY A 36 -13.11 -10.73 -8.73
C GLY A 36 -13.05 -9.20 -8.85
N VAL A 37 -13.86 -8.53 -8.03
CA VAL A 37 -13.99 -7.06 -8.03
C VAL A 37 -12.74 -6.37 -7.53
N ALA A 38 -12.06 -6.90 -6.51
CA ALA A 38 -10.83 -6.29 -5.99
C ALA A 38 -9.75 -6.22 -7.08
N ARG A 39 -9.57 -7.30 -7.85
CA ARG A 39 -8.67 -7.33 -9.00
C ARG A 39 -9.06 -6.30 -10.06
N ALA A 40 -10.36 -6.16 -10.35
CA ALA A 40 -10.86 -5.18 -11.32
C ALA A 40 -10.60 -3.73 -10.86
N VAL A 41 -10.78 -3.43 -9.57
CA VAL A 41 -10.48 -2.12 -8.97
C VAL A 41 -8.99 -1.80 -9.07
N VAL A 42 -8.11 -2.74 -8.70
CA VAL A 42 -6.65 -2.57 -8.83
C VAL A 42 -6.24 -2.32 -10.29
N HIS A 43 -6.80 -3.06 -11.23
CA HIS A 43 -6.52 -2.87 -12.65
C HIS A 43 -7.04 -1.52 -13.16
N GLY A 44 -8.24 -1.12 -12.76
CA GLY A 44 -8.83 0.18 -13.10
C GLY A 44 -7.97 1.34 -12.61
N LEU A 45 -7.49 1.27 -11.37
CA LEU A 45 -6.52 2.22 -10.82
C LEU A 45 -5.21 2.20 -11.62
N LYS A 46 -4.59 1.03 -11.77
CA LYS A 46 -3.23 0.92 -12.34
C LYS A 46 -3.14 1.26 -13.83
N TYR A 47 -4.14 0.91 -14.60
CA TYR A 47 -4.02 0.91 -16.07
C TYR A 47 -5.06 1.77 -16.79
N ALA A 48 -6.24 1.98 -16.20
CA ALA A 48 -7.29 2.79 -16.81
C ALA A 48 -7.41 4.21 -16.21
N ARG A 49 -6.52 4.60 -15.29
CA ARG A 49 -6.49 5.92 -14.60
C ARG A 49 -7.85 6.31 -14.00
N ARG A 50 -8.61 5.33 -13.52
CA ARG A 50 -9.91 5.57 -12.87
C ARG A 50 -9.69 5.95 -11.42
N LEU A 51 -9.23 7.18 -11.17
CA LEU A 51 -8.85 7.65 -9.83
C LEU A 51 -10.01 7.60 -8.83
N ALA A 52 -11.25 7.76 -9.27
CA ALA A 52 -12.43 7.58 -8.41
C ALA A 52 -12.55 6.17 -7.78
N LEU A 53 -11.81 5.17 -8.28
CA LEU A 53 -11.71 3.86 -7.63
C LEU A 53 -10.83 3.90 -6.38
N ALA A 54 -10.08 4.98 -6.13
CA ALA A 54 -9.32 5.14 -4.88
C ALA A 54 -10.24 5.25 -3.67
N ASP A 55 -11.36 5.97 -3.79
CA ASP A 55 -12.37 6.07 -2.74
C ASP A 55 -13.03 4.70 -2.45
N VAL A 56 -13.31 3.94 -3.52
CA VAL A 56 -13.85 2.58 -3.40
C VAL A 56 -12.87 1.66 -2.66
N ALA A 57 -11.60 1.71 -3.05
CA ALA A 57 -10.54 0.95 -2.40
C ALA A 57 -10.38 1.35 -0.93
N ALA A 58 -10.30 2.66 -0.65
CA ALA A 58 -10.18 3.21 0.69
C ALA A 58 -11.32 2.75 1.61
N ASN A 59 -12.57 2.85 1.14
CA ASN A 59 -13.75 2.41 1.89
C ASN A 59 -13.74 0.90 2.18
N ALA A 60 -13.34 0.07 1.22
CA ALA A 60 -13.19 -1.37 1.44
C ALA A 60 -12.09 -1.68 2.46
N MET A 61 -10.95 -1.01 2.36
CA MET A 61 -9.81 -1.17 3.25
C MET A 61 -10.13 -0.72 4.68
N LEU A 62 -10.81 0.41 4.85
CA LEU A 62 -11.22 0.90 6.16
C LEU A 62 -12.18 -0.05 6.87
N ARG A 63 -13.15 -0.64 6.14
CA ARG A 63 -14.04 -1.66 6.72
C ARG A 63 -13.31 -2.93 7.17
N ALA A 64 -12.18 -3.25 6.54
CA ALA A 64 -11.37 -4.42 6.92
C ALA A 64 -10.46 -4.16 8.12
N LEU A 65 -10.15 -2.89 8.41
CA LEU A 65 -9.29 -2.52 9.53
C LEU A 65 -9.98 -2.84 10.87
N PRO A 66 -9.28 -3.45 11.84
CA PRO A 66 -9.82 -3.66 13.18
C PRO A 66 -10.17 -2.34 13.90
N ASP A 67 -11.23 -2.33 14.69
CA ASP A 67 -11.75 -1.14 15.38
C ASP A 67 -10.85 -0.58 16.49
N HIS A 68 -9.85 -1.37 16.95
CA HIS A 68 -8.98 -0.99 18.06
C HIS A 68 -7.70 -0.33 17.57
N GLU A 69 -7.57 0.94 17.86
CA GLU A 69 -6.40 1.79 17.70
C GLU A 69 -5.71 1.71 16.31
N PRO A 70 -6.29 2.33 15.28
CA PRO A 70 -5.57 2.50 14.02
C PRO A 70 -4.30 3.33 14.25
N PRO A 71 -3.21 3.05 13.51
CA PRO A 71 -2.00 3.86 13.58
C PRO A 71 -2.27 5.33 13.25
N ALA A 72 -1.56 6.23 13.92
CA ALA A 72 -1.87 7.66 13.92
C ALA A 72 -1.60 8.40 12.58
N VAL A 73 -0.84 7.83 11.66
CA VAL A 73 -0.42 8.51 10.40
C VAL A 73 -0.49 7.55 9.22
N VAL A 74 -1.16 7.99 8.15
CA VAL A 74 -1.22 7.25 6.88
C VAL A 74 0.06 7.46 6.09
N VAL A 75 0.70 6.37 5.65
CA VAL A 75 1.95 6.41 4.89
C VAL A 75 1.81 5.56 3.62
N PRO A 76 1.80 6.15 2.42
CA PRO A 76 1.74 5.38 1.18
C PRO A 76 3.05 4.65 0.90
N VAL A 77 2.94 3.43 0.36
CA VAL A 77 4.07 2.71 -0.22
C VAL A 77 4.49 3.41 -1.51
N PRO A 78 5.76 3.85 -1.65
CA PRO A 78 6.17 4.63 -2.81
C PRO A 78 6.25 3.79 -4.08
N ALA A 79 5.66 4.26 -5.18
CA ALA A 79 5.80 3.64 -6.49
C ALA A 79 7.26 3.62 -6.96
N GLY A 80 7.60 2.64 -7.79
CA GLY A 80 8.87 2.66 -8.50
C GLY A 80 8.91 3.82 -9.50
N ARG A 81 10.05 4.56 -9.58
CA ARG A 81 10.22 5.75 -10.44
C ARG A 81 9.75 5.53 -11.88
N TRP A 82 9.99 4.34 -12.44
CA TRP A 82 9.59 4.02 -13.80
C TRP A 82 8.06 3.90 -13.94
N ARG A 83 7.39 3.26 -12.97
CA ARG A 83 5.93 3.14 -12.95
C ARG A 83 5.26 4.49 -12.77
N TRP A 84 5.78 5.35 -11.89
CA TRP A 84 5.32 6.71 -11.71
C TRP A 84 5.46 7.55 -12.99
N ARG A 85 6.64 7.50 -13.65
CA ARG A 85 6.85 8.23 -14.91
C ARG A 85 5.93 7.77 -16.04
N TRP A 86 5.59 6.50 -16.08
CA TRP A 86 4.73 5.95 -17.12
C TRP A 86 3.24 6.22 -16.84
N ARG A 87 2.80 6.18 -15.58
CA ARG A 87 1.40 6.37 -15.17
C ARG A 87 1.03 7.81 -14.88
N GLY A 88 1.97 8.64 -14.40
CA GLY A 88 1.77 10.01 -13.93
C GLY A 88 1.16 10.14 -12.54
N PHE A 89 0.88 9.01 -11.85
CA PHE A 89 0.30 8.95 -10.50
C PHE A 89 0.73 7.66 -9.78
N ASP A 90 0.51 7.61 -8.46
CA ASP A 90 0.77 6.44 -7.62
C ASP A 90 -0.55 5.93 -7.02
N PRO A 91 -1.02 4.71 -7.36
CA PRO A 91 -2.24 4.14 -6.80
C PRO A 91 -2.26 4.10 -5.27
N ALA A 92 -1.15 3.76 -4.64
CA ALA A 92 -1.06 3.72 -3.18
C ALA A 92 -1.18 5.12 -2.56
N GLU A 93 -0.65 6.15 -3.22
CA GLU A 93 -0.79 7.54 -2.78
C GLU A 93 -2.23 8.04 -2.91
N GLU A 94 -2.92 7.74 -4.02
CA GLU A 94 -4.33 8.10 -4.22
C GLU A 94 -5.24 7.43 -3.17
N ILE A 95 -5.02 6.14 -2.89
CA ILE A 95 -5.75 5.42 -1.84
C ILE A 95 -5.44 6.03 -0.47
N ALA A 96 -4.19 6.37 -0.18
CA ALA A 96 -3.80 6.98 1.08
C ALA A 96 -4.44 8.37 1.29
N ILE A 97 -4.55 9.18 0.23
CA ILE A 97 -5.27 10.46 0.24
C ILE A 97 -6.75 10.23 0.59
N ALA A 98 -7.40 9.25 -0.07
CA ALA A 98 -8.80 8.92 0.19
C ALA A 98 -9.02 8.43 1.64
N ILE A 99 -8.12 7.59 2.18
CA ILE A 99 -8.16 7.13 3.58
C ILE A 99 -8.01 8.31 4.53
N ALA A 100 -7.01 9.18 4.30
CA ALA A 100 -6.77 10.36 5.15
C ALA A 100 -7.97 11.30 5.14
N ALA A 101 -8.59 11.54 3.98
CA ALA A 101 -9.80 12.36 3.87
C ALA A 101 -11.00 11.77 4.61
N ALA A 102 -11.21 10.44 4.50
CA ALA A 102 -12.33 9.75 5.13
C ALA A 102 -12.21 9.64 6.66
N THR A 103 -10.99 9.62 7.20
CA THR A 103 -10.74 9.37 8.63
C THR A 103 -10.28 10.61 9.41
N GLY A 104 -9.84 11.67 8.71
CA GLY A 104 -9.17 12.81 9.34
C GLY A 104 -7.73 12.52 9.80
N MET A 105 -7.20 11.32 9.55
CA MET A 105 -5.81 10.98 9.90
C MET A 105 -4.83 11.80 9.08
N PRO A 106 -3.74 12.32 9.69
CA PRO A 106 -2.67 12.96 8.95
C PRO A 106 -1.99 11.96 7.99
N MET A 107 -1.54 12.46 6.85
CA MET A 107 -0.80 11.69 5.86
C MET A 107 0.66 12.16 5.78
N SER A 108 1.58 11.22 5.59
CA SER A 108 2.99 11.51 5.41
C SER A 108 3.59 10.70 4.25
N SER A 109 3.92 11.37 3.15
CA SER A 109 4.65 10.77 2.02
C SER A 109 6.17 10.76 2.30
N CYS A 110 6.58 10.31 3.48
CA CYS A 110 7.98 10.33 3.92
C CYS A 110 8.86 9.27 3.23
N LEU A 111 8.27 8.19 2.73
CA LEU A 111 9.02 7.13 2.08
C LEU A 111 9.42 7.51 0.66
N ARG A 112 10.64 7.13 0.27
CA ARG A 112 11.14 7.28 -1.10
C ARG A 112 11.80 5.98 -1.56
N ARG A 113 11.53 5.54 -2.77
CA ARG A 113 12.36 4.48 -3.37
C ARG A 113 13.76 5.03 -3.59
N ALA A 114 14.75 4.36 -3.00
CA ALA A 114 16.13 4.64 -3.34
C ALA A 114 16.30 4.29 -4.81
N GLY A 115 16.62 5.30 -5.62
CA GLY A 115 17.00 5.07 -7.02
C GLY A 115 18.17 4.11 -7.03
N GLY A 116 18.07 3.04 -7.83
CA GLY A 116 19.20 2.15 -8.02
C GLY A 116 20.39 2.99 -8.51
N ARG A 117 21.35 3.29 -7.65
CA ARG A 117 22.69 3.63 -8.09
C ARG A 117 23.08 2.48 -9.01
N ARG A 118 23.49 2.81 -10.24
CA ARG A 118 24.19 1.88 -11.11
C ARG A 118 25.27 1.21 -10.27
N GLN A 119 24.99 0.04 -9.72
CA GLN A 119 26.06 -0.86 -9.35
C GLN A 119 26.63 -1.35 -10.67
N VAL A 120 27.69 -0.67 -11.10
CA VAL A 120 28.52 -1.08 -12.22
C VAL A 120 28.99 -2.48 -11.87
N GLY A 121 28.65 -3.49 -12.71
CA GLY A 121 29.16 -4.85 -12.59
C GLY A 121 28.14 -5.96 -12.27
N ARG A 122 26.86 -5.69 -11.97
CA ARG A 122 25.87 -6.78 -11.79
C ARG A 122 24.98 -7.00 -13.02
N PRO A 123 24.70 -8.28 -13.41
CA PRO A 123 23.81 -8.63 -14.50
C PRO A 123 22.41 -8.03 -14.33
N ARG A 124 21.73 -7.73 -15.44
CA ARG A 124 20.38 -7.11 -15.46
C ARG A 124 19.33 -7.97 -14.75
N SER A 125 19.46 -9.29 -14.76
CA SER A 125 18.60 -10.26 -14.09
C SER A 125 18.65 -10.15 -12.56
N GLU A 126 19.82 -9.94 -11.96
CA GLU A 126 19.96 -9.78 -10.50
C GLU A 126 19.45 -8.42 -9.98
N ARG A 127 19.35 -7.41 -10.85
CA ARG A 127 18.82 -6.08 -10.51
C ARG A 127 17.29 -6.06 -10.36
N LEU A 128 16.59 -7.04 -10.90
CA LEU A 128 15.14 -7.16 -10.88
C LEU A 128 14.63 -8.06 -9.74
N SER A 129 15.48 -8.88 -9.13
CA SER A 129 15.11 -9.94 -8.19
C SER A 129 15.28 -9.54 -6.71
N GLY A 130 15.95 -8.43 -6.40
CA GLY A 130 16.18 -7.99 -5.02
C GLY A 130 14.99 -7.22 -4.42
N PRO A 131 14.82 -7.24 -3.08
CA PRO A 131 13.81 -6.45 -2.43
C PRO A 131 14.02 -4.96 -2.74
N PRO A 132 12.94 -4.16 -2.90
CA PRO A 132 13.06 -2.76 -3.23
C PRO A 132 13.82 -2.02 -2.13
N ALA A 133 14.82 -1.24 -2.51
CA ALA A 133 15.49 -0.34 -1.58
C ALA A 133 14.57 0.87 -1.31
N VAL A 134 14.17 1.06 -0.05
CA VAL A 134 13.36 2.19 0.41
C VAL A 134 14.13 2.98 1.45
N ARG A 135 13.98 4.29 1.45
CA ARG A 135 14.56 5.21 2.43
C ARG A 135 13.46 6.04 3.08
N ALA A 136 13.66 6.37 4.34
CA ALA A 136 12.88 7.33 5.10
C ALA A 136 13.80 8.44 5.63
N PRO A 137 13.28 9.60 6.04
CA PRO A 137 14.04 10.63 6.77
C PRO A 137 14.47 10.10 8.14
N ALA A 138 15.29 10.88 8.85
CA ALA A 138 15.73 10.56 10.21
C ALA A 138 14.58 10.53 11.22
N GLU A 139 13.52 11.29 10.95
CA GLU A 139 12.32 11.32 11.78
C GLU A 139 11.13 10.80 10.97
N THR A 140 10.47 9.78 11.53
CA THR A 140 9.26 9.18 10.96
C THR A 140 8.14 9.19 12.00
N PRO A 141 6.87 9.04 11.59
CA PRO A 141 5.76 8.88 12.55
C PRO A 141 6.04 7.74 13.52
N ARG A 142 5.66 7.91 14.79
CA ARG A 142 5.80 6.85 15.81
C ARG A 142 5.01 5.60 15.44
N GLU A 143 3.84 5.80 14.84
CA GLU A 143 2.98 4.72 14.33
C GLU A 143 2.55 5.04 12.91
N ALA A 144 2.62 4.06 12.03
CA ALA A 144 2.32 4.22 10.61
C ALA A 144 1.32 3.18 10.12
N LEU A 145 0.26 3.66 9.46
CA LEU A 145 -0.61 2.85 8.61
C LEU A 145 -0.01 2.85 7.21
N LEU A 146 0.72 1.80 6.88
CA LEU A 146 1.37 1.63 5.59
C LEU A 146 0.36 1.14 4.55
N VAL A 147 0.07 1.96 3.54
CA VAL A 147 -0.97 1.73 2.54
C VAL A 147 -0.37 1.30 1.20
N ASP A 148 -0.87 0.19 0.63
CA ASP A 148 -0.56 -0.26 -0.73
C ASP A 148 -1.82 -0.81 -1.41
N ASP A 149 -1.80 -0.99 -2.72
CA ASP A 149 -2.94 -1.56 -3.45
C ASP A 149 -3.00 -3.09 -3.36
N VAL A 150 -1.86 -3.79 -3.43
CA VAL A 150 -1.80 -5.26 -3.41
C VAL A 150 -0.61 -5.76 -2.59
N TRP A 151 -0.91 -6.63 -1.65
CA TRP A 151 0.10 -7.41 -0.95
C TRP A 151 0.34 -8.75 -1.66
N THR A 152 1.55 -8.91 -2.22
CA THR A 152 2.01 -10.16 -2.83
C THR A 152 2.93 -10.93 -1.87
N THR A 153 4.23 -10.89 -2.07
CA THR A 153 5.23 -11.54 -1.19
C THR A 153 5.52 -10.78 0.11
N GLY A 154 5.05 -9.54 0.24
CA GLY A 154 5.37 -8.68 1.37
C GLY A 154 6.75 -8.02 1.33
N ALA A 155 7.56 -8.29 0.31
CA ALA A 155 8.92 -7.73 0.22
C ALA A 155 8.94 -6.20 0.21
N THR A 156 7.96 -5.56 -0.45
CA THR A 156 7.82 -4.10 -0.47
C THR A 156 7.40 -3.57 0.90
N LEU A 157 6.40 -4.21 1.52
CA LEU A 157 5.94 -3.83 2.87
C LEU A 157 7.07 -3.94 3.89
N SER A 158 7.84 -5.05 3.87
CA SER A 158 9.02 -5.22 4.72
C SER A 158 10.09 -4.13 4.49
N ALA A 159 10.35 -3.78 3.23
CA ALA A 159 11.34 -2.74 2.92
C ALA A 159 10.91 -1.37 3.46
N CYS A 160 9.62 -1.03 3.31
CA CYS A 160 9.03 0.20 3.83
C CYS A 160 9.05 0.22 5.37
N ALA A 161 8.63 -0.88 6.01
CA ALA A 161 8.62 -1.00 7.47
C ALA A 161 10.04 -0.88 8.06
N ARG A 162 11.03 -1.52 7.46
CA ARG A 162 12.44 -1.35 7.87
C ARG A 162 12.92 0.09 7.74
N ALA A 163 12.54 0.79 6.68
CA ALA A 163 12.90 2.20 6.50
C ALA A 163 12.25 3.09 7.57
N LEU A 164 10.95 2.89 7.85
CA LEU A 164 10.22 3.61 8.89
C LEU A 164 10.82 3.36 10.28
N ARG A 165 11.12 2.10 10.63
CA ARG A 165 11.71 1.75 11.92
C ARG A 165 13.10 2.35 12.11
N LYS A 166 13.92 2.45 11.07
CA LYS A 166 15.21 3.14 11.12
C LYS A 166 15.05 4.63 11.41
N GLY A 167 13.95 5.24 11.02
CA GLY A 167 13.60 6.64 11.30
C GLY A 167 12.84 6.84 12.62
N GLY A 168 12.70 5.80 13.48
CA GLY A 168 12.10 5.90 14.81
C GLY A 168 10.65 5.41 14.93
N CYS A 169 10.05 4.90 13.85
CA CYS A 169 8.70 4.34 13.90
C CYS A 169 8.66 3.09 14.80
N ARG A 170 7.72 3.07 15.75
CA ARG A 170 7.58 1.98 16.74
C ARG A 170 6.59 0.90 16.33
N ARG A 171 5.58 1.25 15.53
CA ARG A 171 4.53 0.33 15.10
C ARG A 171 4.18 0.60 13.63
N VAL A 172 4.19 -0.45 12.81
CA VAL A 172 3.76 -0.39 11.42
C VAL A 172 2.65 -1.42 11.24
N VAL A 173 1.48 -0.97 10.82
CA VAL A 173 0.37 -1.81 10.35
C VAL A 173 0.28 -1.62 8.84
N ALA A 174 0.20 -2.69 8.09
CA ALA A 174 -0.02 -2.63 6.64
C ALA A 174 -1.49 -2.82 6.32
N LEU A 175 -2.00 -1.99 5.43
CA LEU A 175 -3.37 -2.05 4.94
C LEU A 175 -3.34 -2.04 3.41
N THR A 176 -3.96 -3.06 2.79
CA THR A 176 -4.01 -3.22 1.34
C THR A 176 -5.43 -3.52 0.87
N LEU A 177 -5.75 -3.22 -0.39
CA LEU A 177 -7.03 -3.61 -0.95
C LEU A 177 -7.08 -5.12 -1.13
N ALA A 178 -5.99 -5.73 -1.63
CA ALA A 178 -6.02 -7.14 -1.95
C ALA A 178 -4.74 -7.89 -1.56
N ARG A 179 -4.89 -9.20 -1.30
CA ARG A 179 -3.81 -10.17 -1.01
C ARG A 179 -3.78 -11.23 -2.10
N THR A 180 -2.62 -11.44 -2.72
CA THR A 180 -2.41 -12.63 -3.55
C THR A 180 -2.03 -13.82 -2.67
N VAL A 181 -2.78 -14.89 -2.77
CA VAL A 181 -2.49 -16.19 -2.13
C VAL A 181 -1.49 -16.95 -2.97
#